data_7942a38d08ce13a013ea63d62f0b5803
#
_entry.id   7942a38d08ce13a013ea63d62f0b5803
#
_cell.length_a   1.000
_cell.length_b   1.000
_cell.length_c   1.000
_cell.angle_alpha   90.00
_cell.angle_beta   90.00
_cell.angle_gamma   90.00
#
_symmetry.space_group_name_H-M   'P 1'
#
loop_
_entity.id
_entity.type
_entity.pdbx_description
1 polymer ?
#
loop_
_entity_poly.entity_id
_entity_poly.type
_entity_poly.pdbx_seq_one_letter_code
_entity_poly.pdbx_strand_id
1 'polypeptide(L)'
;MDAKAFFDLVARMRYAQNGYFRTPAAAYRQKQDYLEQSKRLEAEVDKEIKRVRDILAREQYRKQNPTFPGFDEELLNRSDT
;
A
#
# COMPACT_ATOMS: atom_id res chain seq x y z
N MET A 1 -1.73 -4.27 11.28
CA MET A 1 -0.47 -3.48 11.39
C MET A 1 -0.83 -2.08 11.82
N ASP A 2 -0.18 -1.56 12.85
CA ASP A 2 -0.45 -0.21 13.30
C ASP A 2 0.30 0.83 12.45
N ALA A 3 0.02 2.11 12.70
CA ALA A 3 0.60 3.19 11.90
C ALA A 3 2.14 3.23 11.96
N LYS A 4 2.69 2.97 13.15
CA LYS A 4 4.14 2.96 13.31
C LYS A 4 4.78 1.79 12.56
N ALA A 5 4.17 0.61 12.66
CA ALA A 5 4.68 -0.56 11.96
C ALA A 5 4.61 -0.36 10.45
N PHE A 6 3.54 0.25 9.95
CA PHE A 6 3.42 0.56 8.53
C PHE A 6 4.46 1.59 8.10
N PHE A 7 4.66 2.62 8.89
CA PHE A 7 5.71 3.61 8.62
C PHE A 7 7.08 2.97 8.52
N ASP A 8 7.41 2.10 9.49
CA ASP A 8 8.69 1.40 9.49
C ASP A 8 8.85 0.51 8.26
N LEU A 9 7.78 -0.15 7.85
CA LEU A 9 7.79 -1.00 6.66
C LEU A 9 8.08 -0.18 5.39
N VAL A 10 7.38 0.96 5.24
CA VAL A 10 7.61 1.85 4.10
C VAL A 10 9.02 2.42 4.12
N ALA A 11 9.52 2.80 5.30
CA ALA A 11 10.87 3.32 5.43
C ALA A 11 11.92 2.29 5.00
N ARG A 12 11.73 1.02 5.38
CA ARG A 12 12.60 -0.05 4.94
C ARG A 12 12.56 -0.25 3.44
N MET A 13 11.35 -0.20 2.87
CA MET A 13 11.19 -0.32 1.42
C MET A 13 11.95 0.80 0.69
N ARG A 14 11.79 2.03 1.16
CA ARG A 14 12.49 3.17 0.56
C ARG A 14 14.00 3.06 0.72
N TYR A 15 14.45 2.60 1.87
CA TYR A 15 15.87 2.36 2.10
C TYR A 15 16.44 1.36 1.10
N ALA A 16 15.76 0.26 0.89
CA ALA A 16 16.19 -0.77 -0.06
C ALA A 16 16.19 -0.24 -1.50
N GLN A 17 15.16 0.51 -1.88
CA GLN A 17 15.08 1.13 -3.20
C GLN A 17 16.24 2.11 -3.41
N ASN A 18 16.50 2.96 -2.44
CA ASN A 18 17.59 3.92 -2.52
C ASN A 18 18.95 3.22 -2.58
N GLY A 19 19.12 2.14 -1.82
CA GLY A 19 20.32 1.33 -1.86
C GLY A 19 20.58 0.78 -3.25
N TYR A 20 19.53 0.30 -3.91
CA TYR A 20 19.65 -0.20 -5.28
C TYR A 20 20.14 0.88 -6.24
N PHE A 21 19.56 2.07 -6.16
CA PHE A 21 19.93 3.16 -7.05
C PHE A 21 21.32 3.73 -6.78
N ARG A 22 21.76 3.69 -5.52
CA ARG A 22 23.10 4.20 -5.15
C ARG A 22 24.21 3.22 -5.45
N THR A 23 23.90 1.93 -5.54
CA THR A 23 24.92 0.91 -5.73
C THR A 23 25.33 0.88 -7.20
N PRO A 24 26.62 0.98 -7.49
CA PRO A 24 27.08 0.93 -8.87
C PRO A 24 26.90 -0.44 -9.50
N ALA A 25 26.78 -0.49 -10.81
CA ALA A 25 26.58 -1.72 -11.53
C ALA A 25 27.72 -2.73 -11.31
N ALA A 26 28.94 -2.24 -11.03
CA ALA A 26 30.07 -3.10 -10.74
C ALA A 26 29.89 -3.93 -9.46
N ALA A 27 29.11 -3.42 -8.49
CA ALA A 27 28.79 -4.15 -7.28
C ALA A 27 27.49 -4.95 -7.48
N TYR A 28 27.50 -5.87 -8.42
CA TYR A 28 26.32 -6.57 -8.90
C TYR A 28 25.56 -7.32 -7.80
N ARG A 29 26.29 -8.06 -6.95
CA ARG A 29 25.66 -8.84 -5.88
C ARG A 29 24.94 -7.96 -4.89
N GLN A 30 25.59 -6.88 -4.47
CA GLN A 30 25.01 -5.96 -3.52
C GLN A 30 23.78 -5.28 -4.12
N LYS A 31 23.85 -4.93 -5.39
CA LYS A 31 22.74 -4.31 -6.10
C LYS A 31 21.56 -5.27 -6.19
N GLN A 32 21.80 -6.55 -6.47
CA GLN A 32 20.77 -7.57 -6.53
C GLN A 32 20.13 -7.80 -5.16
N ASP A 33 20.91 -7.77 -4.10
CA ASP A 33 20.37 -7.92 -2.75
C ASP A 33 19.39 -6.79 -2.41
N TYR A 34 19.75 -5.57 -2.75
CA TYR A 34 18.83 -4.43 -2.56
C TYR A 34 17.57 -4.57 -3.39
N LEU A 35 17.72 -5.03 -4.63
CA LEU A 35 16.57 -5.24 -5.51
C LEU A 35 15.59 -6.27 -4.92
N GLU A 36 16.12 -7.41 -4.47
CA GLU A 36 15.29 -8.45 -3.87
C GLU A 36 14.60 -7.97 -2.61
N GLN A 37 15.33 -7.26 -1.75
CA GLN A 37 14.74 -6.68 -0.53
C GLN A 37 13.64 -5.70 -0.87
N SER A 38 13.88 -4.82 -1.85
CA SER A 38 12.86 -3.83 -2.23
C SER A 38 11.60 -4.49 -2.76
N LYS A 39 11.74 -5.51 -3.60
CA LYS A 39 10.58 -6.23 -4.14
C LYS A 39 9.77 -6.93 -3.07
N ARG A 40 10.46 -7.55 -2.11
CA ARG A 40 9.79 -8.22 -1.00
C ARG A 40 9.02 -7.21 -0.14
N LEU A 41 9.66 -6.10 0.18
CA LEU A 41 9.05 -5.05 0.99
C LEU A 41 7.92 -4.35 0.26
N GLU A 42 8.06 -4.13 -1.05
CA GLU A 42 6.98 -3.58 -1.89
C GLU A 42 5.74 -4.48 -1.84
N ALA A 43 5.94 -5.80 -1.93
CA ALA A 43 4.83 -6.75 -1.87
C ALA A 43 4.12 -6.68 -0.51
N GLU A 44 4.87 -6.54 0.59
CA GLU A 44 4.29 -6.41 1.92
C GLU A 44 3.53 -5.10 2.07
N VAL A 45 4.07 -4.00 1.55
CA VAL A 45 3.39 -2.71 1.58
C VAL A 45 2.08 -2.79 0.77
N ASP A 46 2.13 -3.36 -0.42
CA ASP A 46 0.95 -3.49 -1.26
C ASP A 46 -0.13 -4.33 -0.59
N LYS A 47 0.27 -5.41 0.06
CA LYS A 47 -0.63 -6.28 0.79
C LYS A 47 -1.34 -5.52 1.91
N GLU A 48 -0.59 -4.72 2.66
CA GLU A 48 -1.16 -3.92 3.74
C GLU A 48 -2.08 -2.81 3.22
N ILE A 49 -1.69 -2.16 2.15
CA ILE A 49 -2.53 -1.15 1.50
C ILE A 49 -3.86 -1.76 1.07
N LYS A 50 -3.82 -2.93 0.46
CA LYS A 50 -5.03 -3.63 0.03
C LYS A 50 -5.91 -3.97 1.22
N ARG A 51 -5.31 -4.47 2.31
CA ARG A 51 -6.05 -4.82 3.51
C ARG A 51 -6.79 -3.63 4.09
N VAL A 52 -6.10 -2.50 4.21
CA VAL A 52 -6.69 -1.27 4.76
C VAL A 52 -7.76 -0.73 3.82
N ARG A 53 -7.52 -0.76 2.53
CA ARG A 53 -8.52 -0.34 1.53
C ARG A 53 -9.81 -1.14 1.64
N ASP A 54 -9.69 -2.46 1.80
CA ASP A 54 -10.84 -3.33 1.92
C ASP A 54 -11.63 -3.02 3.20
N ILE A 55 -10.93 -2.77 4.30
CA ILE A 55 -11.58 -2.40 5.56
C ILE A 55 -12.33 -1.07 5.43
N LEU A 56 -11.68 -0.06 4.84
CA LEU A 56 -12.29 1.25 4.66
C LEU A 56 -13.50 1.17 3.73
N ALA A 57 -13.42 0.38 2.67
CA ALA A 57 -14.53 0.20 1.76
C ALA A 57 -15.73 -0.45 2.45
N ARG A 58 -15.49 -1.45 3.31
CA ARG A 58 -16.56 -2.09 4.08
C ARG A 58 -17.20 -1.12 5.05
N GLU A 59 -16.42 -0.30 5.72
CA GLU A 59 -16.95 0.68 6.66
C GLU A 59 -17.79 1.73 5.97
N GLN A 60 -17.35 2.22 4.82
CA GLN A 60 -18.13 3.16 4.04
C GLN A 60 -19.44 2.53 3.57
N TYR A 61 -19.38 1.30 3.07
CA TYR A 61 -20.57 0.58 2.66
C TYR A 61 -21.55 0.40 3.82
N ARG A 62 -21.03 0.03 4.99
CA ARG A 62 -21.86 -0.18 6.17
C ARG A 62 -22.53 1.11 6.65
N LYS A 63 -21.84 2.24 6.55
CA LYS A 63 -22.39 3.54 6.95
C LYS A 63 -23.46 4.03 5.99
N GLN A 64 -23.32 3.74 4.71
CA GLN A 64 -24.21 4.29 3.68
C GLN A 64 -25.43 3.41 3.44
N ASN A 65 -25.25 2.11 3.36
CA ASN A 65 -26.30 1.19 2.94
C ASN A 65 -27.49 1.06 3.88
N PRO A 66 -27.32 1.04 5.22
CA PRO A 66 -28.48 0.87 6.09
C PRO A 66 -29.42 2.05 6.13
N THR A 67 -29.03 3.19 5.58
CA THR A 67 -29.79 4.41 5.76
C THR A 67 -30.74 4.69 4.60
N PHE A 68 -30.24 4.83 3.38
CA PHE A 68 -31.08 5.16 2.22
C PHE A 68 -30.49 4.51 0.96
N PRO A 69 -31.10 3.44 0.44
CA PRO A 69 -30.59 2.77 -0.75
C PRO A 69 -30.40 3.68 -1.97
N GLY A 70 -31.37 4.56 -2.23
CA GLY A 70 -31.23 5.48 -3.35
C GLY A 70 -30.15 6.52 -3.14
N PHE A 71 -29.95 6.93 -1.91
CA PHE A 71 -28.91 7.88 -1.57
C PHE A 71 -27.52 7.26 -1.76
N ASP A 72 -27.39 5.98 -1.42
CA ASP A 72 -26.15 5.27 -1.61
C ASP A 72 -25.76 5.16 -3.08
N GLU A 73 -26.72 4.89 -3.95
CA GLU A 73 -26.48 4.86 -5.39
C GLU A 73 -25.95 6.18 -5.89
N GLU A 74 -26.54 7.27 -5.43
CA GLU A 74 -26.12 8.60 -5.81
C GLU A 74 -24.68 8.89 -5.38
N LEU A 75 -24.34 8.49 -4.17
CA LEU A 75 -22.98 8.67 -3.65
C LEU A 75 -21.98 7.83 -4.42
N LEU A 76 -22.32 6.61 -4.79
CA LEU A 76 -21.46 5.76 -5.58
C LEU A 76 -21.20 6.37 -6.96
N ASN A 77 -22.22 6.94 -7.58
CA ASN A 77 -22.06 7.60 -8.86
C ASN A 77 -21.12 8.80 -8.76
N ARG A 78 -21.17 9.53 -7.69
CA ARG A 78 -20.26 10.64 -7.45
C ARG A 78 -18.82 10.15 -7.24
N SER A 79 -18.66 9.02 -6.58
CA SER A 79 -17.34 8.44 -6.34
C SER A 79 -16.65 8.03 -7.63
N ASP A 80 -17.43 7.65 -8.62
CA ASP A 80 -16.91 7.19 -9.90
C ASP A 80 -16.46 8.35 -10.80
N THR A 81 -16.84 9.55 -10.45
CA THR A 81 -16.39 10.74 -11.19
C THR A 81 -15.16 11.35 -10.55
#